data_7307af3c5b39545253dfb4ec33539573
#
_entry.id   7307af3c5b39545253dfb4ec33539573
#
_cell.length_a   1.000
_cell.length_b   1.000
_cell.length_c   1.000
_cell.angle_alpha   90.00
_cell.angle_beta   90.00
_cell.angle_gamma   90.00
#
_symmetry.space_group_name_H-M   'P 1'
#
loop_
_entity.id
_entity.type
_entity.pdbx_description
1 polymer ?
#
loop_
_entity_poly.entity_id
_entity_poly.type
_entity_poly.pdbx_seq_one_letter_code
_entity_poly.pdbx_strand_id
1 'polypeptide(L)'
;MRHLAIAILTLALWSPGAHAADDIVDADMFTFRNHVLPIFAKKGCNSGACHGALAGKGGFRLSLRGYDPQSDYFNIVKQNQGRRVVLSDPGRSLILAKPSAAMPHKGGLRFEPDSDEYRIIAEWIAAGAPPPTDEDPHVSSLTILPERSVHSVGDEQRMAVHAHYSDGE
;
A
#
# COMPACT_ATOMS: atom_id res chain seq x y z
N MET A 1 -79.11 5.49 -29.71
CA MET A 1 -77.95 4.61 -29.75
C MET A 1 -76.79 5.43 -29.16
N ARG A 2 -76.40 5.03 -27.94
CA ARG A 2 -75.35 5.76 -27.16
C ARG A 2 -74.07 4.94 -27.27
N HIS A 3 -73.03 5.49 -27.92
CA HIS A 3 -71.72 4.89 -28.00
C HIS A 3 -70.93 5.18 -26.72
N LEU A 4 -70.63 4.14 -25.99
CA LEU A 4 -69.80 4.15 -24.77
C LEU A 4 -68.32 4.04 -25.24
N ALA A 5 -67.55 5.09 -25.07
CA ALA A 5 -66.11 5.04 -25.31
C ALA A 5 -65.38 4.57 -24.05
N ILE A 6 -64.71 3.44 -24.17
CA ILE A 6 -63.85 2.89 -23.07
C ILE A 6 -62.44 3.48 -23.27
N ALA A 7 -62.04 4.33 -22.33
CA ALA A 7 -60.68 4.83 -22.25
C ALA A 7 -59.80 3.79 -21.54
N ILE A 8 -58.84 3.22 -22.23
CA ILE A 8 -57.85 2.31 -21.65
C ILE A 8 -56.68 3.18 -21.13
N LEU A 9 -56.55 3.22 -19.80
CA LEU A 9 -55.47 3.91 -19.10
C LEU A 9 -54.28 2.93 -18.98
N THR A 10 -53.24 3.16 -19.81
CA THR A 10 -52.00 2.38 -19.72
C THR A 10 -51.11 2.97 -18.62
N LEU A 11 -50.97 2.22 -17.51
CA LEU A 11 -50.07 2.56 -16.43
C LEU A 11 -48.65 2.15 -16.86
N ALA A 12 -47.80 3.12 -17.15
CA ALA A 12 -46.36 2.88 -17.38
C ALA A 12 -45.69 2.64 -16.01
N LEU A 13 -45.30 1.41 -15.77
CA LEU A 13 -44.45 1.04 -14.63
C LEU A 13 -43.03 1.55 -14.88
N TRP A 14 -42.68 2.66 -14.26
CA TRP A 14 -41.32 3.16 -14.21
C TRP A 14 -40.56 2.36 -13.15
N SER A 15 -39.75 1.39 -13.58
CA SER A 15 -38.78 0.73 -12.71
C SER A 15 -37.59 1.66 -12.52
N PRO A 16 -37.27 2.12 -11.30
CA PRO A 16 -36.00 2.75 -11.04
C PRO A 16 -34.92 1.66 -11.13
N GLY A 17 -34.13 1.69 -12.18
CA GLY A 17 -32.91 0.90 -12.27
C GLY A 17 -31.99 1.31 -11.11
N ALA A 18 -31.88 0.46 -10.11
CA ALA A 18 -30.84 0.54 -9.11
C ALA A 18 -29.51 0.29 -9.84
N HIS A 19 -28.82 1.38 -10.21
CA HIS A 19 -27.40 1.30 -10.47
C HIS A 19 -26.73 1.15 -9.09
N ALA A 20 -26.54 -0.10 -8.67
CA ALA A 20 -25.47 -0.39 -7.75
C ALA A 20 -24.20 -0.03 -8.53
N ALA A 21 -23.63 1.12 -8.23
CA ALA A 21 -22.23 1.36 -8.49
C ALA A 21 -21.52 0.34 -7.59
N ASP A 22 -21.17 -0.82 -8.14
CA ASP A 22 -20.05 -1.58 -7.67
C ASP A 22 -18.85 -0.63 -7.80
N ASP A 23 -18.56 0.10 -6.73
CA ASP A 23 -17.21 0.59 -6.48
C ASP A 23 -16.37 -0.68 -6.33
N ILE A 24 -15.93 -1.22 -7.47
CA ILE A 24 -14.83 -2.16 -7.54
C ILE A 24 -13.65 -1.32 -7.05
N VAL A 25 -13.43 -1.35 -5.73
CA VAL A 25 -12.15 -0.97 -5.16
C VAL A 25 -11.17 -1.92 -5.82
N ASP A 26 -10.41 -1.40 -6.76
CA ASP A 26 -9.39 -2.13 -7.49
C ASP A 26 -8.47 -2.73 -6.44
N ALA A 27 -8.69 -4.01 -6.11
CA ALA A 27 -7.95 -4.73 -5.06
C ALA A 27 -6.46 -4.86 -5.41
N ASP A 28 -6.08 -4.46 -6.64
CA ASP A 28 -4.72 -4.44 -7.17
C ASP A 28 -4.00 -3.10 -6.95
N MET A 29 -4.65 -2.09 -6.34
CA MET A 29 -4.06 -0.75 -6.28
C MET A 29 -2.74 -0.70 -5.49
N PHE A 30 -2.58 -1.45 -4.38
CA PHE A 30 -1.34 -1.45 -3.59
C PHE A 30 -0.85 -2.86 -3.28
N THR A 31 0.28 -3.23 -3.88
CA THR A 31 0.96 -4.49 -3.59
C THR A 31 1.88 -4.35 -2.38
N PHE A 32 2.13 -5.46 -1.70
CA PHE A 32 3.07 -5.48 -0.59
C PHE A 32 4.49 -5.14 -1.04
N ARG A 33 4.95 -5.74 -2.14
CA ARG A 33 6.31 -5.60 -2.66
C ARG A 33 6.63 -4.18 -3.10
N ASN A 34 5.74 -3.55 -3.89
CA ASN A 34 6.06 -2.30 -4.59
C ASN A 34 5.55 -1.05 -3.85
N HIS A 35 4.63 -1.20 -2.90
CA HIS A 35 4.03 -0.07 -2.22
C HIS A 35 4.30 -0.09 -0.70
N VAL A 36 3.99 -1.19 -0.01
CA VAL A 36 4.10 -1.25 1.45
C VAL A 36 5.55 -1.40 1.91
N LEU A 37 6.29 -2.34 1.33
CA LEU A 37 7.66 -2.64 1.72
C LEU A 37 8.63 -1.46 1.50
N PRO A 38 8.55 -0.69 0.38
CA PRO A 38 9.35 0.51 0.18
C PRO A 38 9.10 1.59 1.23
N ILE A 39 7.88 1.72 1.76
CA ILE A 39 7.59 2.65 2.85
C ILE A 39 8.39 2.28 4.10
N PHE A 40 8.43 1.02 4.49
CA PHE A 40 9.23 0.58 5.62
C PHE A 40 10.73 0.81 5.42
N ALA A 41 11.22 0.68 4.19
CA ALA A 41 12.61 0.96 3.85
C ALA A 41 12.91 2.47 3.91
N LYS A 42 12.08 3.29 3.26
CA LYS A 42 12.21 4.76 3.23
C LYS A 42 12.13 5.38 4.62
N LYS A 43 11.24 4.89 5.47
CA LYS A 43 11.06 5.37 6.85
C LYS A 43 12.04 4.74 7.84
N GLY A 44 12.97 3.88 7.37
CA GLY A 44 14.03 3.28 8.17
C GLY A 44 13.55 2.19 9.14
N CYS A 45 12.33 1.70 8.99
CA CYS A 45 11.78 0.67 9.88
C CYS A 45 12.58 -0.63 9.82
N ASN A 46 13.07 -1.01 8.66
CA ASN A 46 13.88 -2.21 8.40
C ASN A 46 15.39 -1.93 8.37
N SER A 47 15.84 -0.80 8.93
CA SER A 47 17.27 -0.54 9.15
C SER A 47 17.82 -1.38 10.29
N GLY A 48 19.16 -1.59 10.32
CA GLY A 48 19.84 -2.34 11.38
C GLY A 48 19.67 -1.73 12.78
N ALA A 49 19.41 -0.42 12.87
CA ALA A 49 19.11 0.25 14.15
C ALA A 49 17.67 0.00 14.63
N CYS A 50 16.78 -0.45 13.75
CA CYS A 50 15.37 -0.73 14.03
C CYS A 50 15.06 -2.23 13.90
N HIS A 51 14.06 -2.60 13.09
CA HIS A 51 13.60 -3.98 12.97
C HIS A 51 14.45 -4.84 12.02
N GLY A 52 15.40 -4.25 11.27
CA GLY A 52 16.37 -4.97 10.43
C GLY A 52 17.55 -5.60 11.18
N ALA A 53 17.69 -5.37 12.50
CA ALA A 53 18.67 -6.10 13.31
C ALA A 53 18.37 -7.60 13.32
N LEU A 54 19.42 -8.43 13.49
CA LEU A 54 19.28 -9.89 13.46
C LEU A 54 18.20 -10.42 14.42
N ALA A 55 18.12 -9.87 15.61
CA ALA A 55 17.09 -10.21 16.61
C ALA A 55 15.80 -9.39 16.46
N GLY A 56 15.76 -8.39 15.57
CA GLY A 56 14.69 -7.42 15.50
C GLY A 56 14.61 -6.53 16.75
N LYS A 57 13.47 -5.88 16.95
CA LYS A 57 13.15 -5.15 18.18
C LYS A 57 11.75 -5.50 18.68
N GLY A 58 11.63 -5.77 19.97
CA GLY A 58 10.35 -6.15 20.58
C GLY A 58 9.71 -7.40 19.98
N GLY A 59 10.51 -8.35 19.52
CA GLY A 59 10.03 -9.57 18.86
C GLY A 59 9.50 -9.34 17.45
N PHE A 60 9.77 -8.18 16.85
CA PHE A 60 9.44 -7.87 15.45
C PHE A 60 10.72 -7.67 14.66
N ARG A 61 10.89 -8.47 13.63
CA ARG A 61 12.04 -8.45 12.73
C ARG A 61 11.56 -8.23 11.30
N LEU A 62 12.34 -7.45 10.54
CA LEU A 62 12.21 -7.26 9.10
C LEU A 62 13.57 -7.57 8.44
N SER A 63 13.54 -7.92 7.17
CA SER A 63 14.74 -8.03 6.37
C SER A 63 15.37 -6.65 6.15
N LEU A 64 16.69 -6.59 6.04
CA LEU A 64 17.37 -5.32 5.75
C LEU A 64 16.91 -4.77 4.40
N ARG A 65 16.40 -3.53 4.39
CA ARG A 65 15.94 -2.82 3.19
C ARG A 65 14.87 -3.55 2.38
N GLY A 66 14.16 -4.52 2.97
CA GLY A 66 13.13 -5.28 2.26
C GLY A 66 13.69 -6.35 1.33
N TYR A 67 14.88 -6.88 1.63
CA TYR A 67 15.55 -7.90 0.82
C TYR A 67 14.72 -9.20 0.66
N ASP A 68 13.94 -9.55 1.65
CA ASP A 68 13.14 -10.77 1.67
C ASP A 68 11.65 -10.44 1.91
N PRO A 69 10.90 -10.10 0.85
CA PRO A 69 9.50 -9.72 0.96
C PRO A 69 8.60 -10.79 1.57
N GLN A 70 8.88 -12.07 1.30
CA GLN A 70 8.08 -13.18 1.82
C GLN A 70 8.24 -13.31 3.34
N SER A 71 9.47 -13.24 3.83
CA SER A 71 9.76 -13.24 5.27
C SER A 71 9.18 -12.02 5.96
N ASP A 72 9.28 -10.83 5.35
CA ASP A 72 8.73 -9.60 5.89
C ASP A 72 7.21 -9.64 5.98
N TYR A 73 6.55 -10.14 4.94
CA TYR A 73 5.11 -10.36 4.94
C TYR A 73 4.69 -11.31 6.07
N PHE A 74 5.37 -12.46 6.18
CA PHE A 74 5.09 -13.42 7.26
C PHE A 74 5.23 -12.77 8.64
N ASN A 75 6.31 -12.03 8.86
CA ASN A 75 6.58 -11.35 10.12
C ASN A 75 5.56 -10.25 10.44
N ILE A 76 5.02 -9.57 9.44
CA ILE A 76 4.00 -8.54 9.60
C ILE A 76 2.62 -9.16 9.83
N VAL A 77 2.20 -10.05 8.93
CA VAL A 77 0.79 -10.47 8.84
C VAL A 77 0.51 -11.75 9.63
N LYS A 78 1.46 -12.68 9.72
CA LYS A 78 1.20 -14.03 10.26
C LYS A 78 1.85 -14.26 11.64
N GLN A 79 3.05 -13.75 11.85
CA GLN A 79 3.79 -14.00 13.09
C GLN A 79 3.03 -13.49 14.32
N ASN A 80 3.18 -14.21 15.45
CA ASN A 80 2.51 -13.90 16.72
C ASN A 80 0.98 -13.76 16.56
N GLN A 81 0.37 -14.70 15.88
CA GLN A 81 -1.08 -14.79 15.65
C GLN A 81 -1.65 -13.58 14.88
N GLY A 82 -0.85 -12.97 14.00
CA GLY A 82 -1.29 -11.85 13.16
C GLY A 82 -1.56 -10.55 13.91
N ARG A 83 -1.17 -10.41 15.17
CA ARG A 83 -1.52 -9.27 16.04
C ARG A 83 -1.11 -7.88 15.50
N ARG A 84 -0.27 -7.83 14.46
CA ARG A 84 0.22 -6.56 13.93
C ARG A 84 -0.69 -5.94 12.89
N VAL A 85 -1.64 -6.73 12.35
CA VAL A 85 -2.59 -6.31 11.32
C VAL A 85 -4.00 -6.64 11.79
N VAL A 86 -4.90 -5.66 11.69
CA VAL A 86 -6.33 -5.80 12.00
C VAL A 86 -7.10 -5.47 10.73
N LEU A 87 -7.53 -6.50 9.99
CA LEU A 87 -8.19 -6.33 8.69
C LEU A 87 -9.51 -5.58 8.78
N SER A 88 -10.28 -5.81 9.85
CA SER A 88 -11.57 -5.16 10.08
C SER A 88 -11.47 -3.69 10.50
N ASP A 89 -10.29 -3.23 10.91
CA ASP A 89 -10.03 -1.87 11.35
C ASP A 89 -8.55 -1.55 11.16
N PRO A 90 -8.12 -1.14 9.95
CA PRO A 90 -6.71 -0.89 9.63
C PRO A 90 -6.01 0.05 10.61
N GLY A 91 -6.70 1.09 11.09
CA GLY A 91 -6.14 2.07 12.02
C GLY A 91 -5.70 1.49 13.37
N ARG A 92 -6.26 0.35 13.78
CA ARG A 92 -5.86 -0.38 14.98
C ARG A 92 -4.67 -1.31 14.76
N SER A 93 -4.21 -1.47 13.54
CA SER A 93 -3.04 -2.28 13.22
C SER A 93 -1.78 -1.71 13.86
N LEU A 94 -1.00 -2.53 14.55
CA LEU A 94 0.23 -2.07 15.20
C LEU A 94 1.27 -1.51 14.22
N ILE A 95 1.24 -1.96 12.94
CA ILE A 95 2.11 -1.45 11.88
C ILE A 95 1.72 -0.04 11.41
N LEU A 96 0.54 0.46 11.79
CA LEU A 96 0.10 1.84 11.60
C LEU A 96 0.17 2.62 12.92
N ALA A 97 -0.43 2.10 13.99
CA ALA A 97 -0.58 2.82 15.26
C ALA A 97 0.75 3.16 15.92
N LYS A 98 1.78 2.32 15.78
CA LYS A 98 3.10 2.59 16.39
C LYS A 98 3.93 3.60 15.59
N PRO A 99 4.10 3.45 14.27
CA PRO A 99 4.86 4.41 13.48
C PRO A 99 4.21 5.81 13.39
N SER A 100 2.88 5.90 13.51
CA SER A 100 2.14 7.17 13.55
C SER A 100 2.08 7.81 14.93
N ALA A 101 2.74 7.21 15.94
CA ALA A 101 2.71 7.65 17.33
C ALA A 101 1.33 7.62 18.01
N ALA A 102 0.30 7.02 17.41
CA ALA A 102 -0.98 6.75 18.06
C ALA A 102 -0.81 5.77 19.25
N MET A 103 0.28 4.97 19.23
CA MET A 103 0.73 4.17 20.36
C MET A 103 2.21 4.40 20.64
N PRO A 104 2.66 4.27 21.91
CA PRO A 104 4.06 4.42 22.28
C PRO A 104 4.98 3.54 21.41
N HIS A 105 5.99 4.17 20.80
CA HIS A 105 6.96 3.55 19.92
C HIS A 105 8.36 4.10 20.18
N LYS A 106 9.31 3.24 20.60
CA LYS A 106 10.69 3.67 20.85
C LYS A 106 11.40 4.19 19.59
N GLY A 107 10.92 3.80 18.42
CA GLY A 107 11.39 4.31 17.14
C GLY A 107 10.92 5.74 16.82
N GLY A 108 10.02 6.31 17.62
CA GLY A 108 9.40 7.61 17.38
C GLY A 108 8.40 7.61 16.23
N LEU A 109 7.96 8.82 15.87
CA LEU A 109 7.10 9.07 14.71
C LEU A 109 7.88 8.76 13.41
N ARG A 110 7.25 8.03 12.49
CA ARG A 110 7.82 7.67 11.19
C ARG A 110 7.06 8.27 10.02
N PHE A 111 5.75 8.40 10.17
CA PHE A 111 4.86 9.06 9.22
C PHE A 111 3.60 9.55 9.94
N GLU A 112 3.02 10.61 9.42
CA GLU A 112 1.80 11.21 9.97
C GLU A 112 0.56 10.39 9.57
N PRO A 113 -0.53 10.43 10.37
CA PRO A 113 -1.79 9.72 10.06
C PRO A 113 -2.46 10.16 8.75
N ASP A 114 -2.20 11.38 8.27
CA ASP A 114 -2.73 11.96 7.03
C ASP A 114 -1.77 11.85 5.84
N SER A 115 -0.63 11.14 6.02
CA SER A 115 0.37 10.96 4.97
C SER A 115 -0.04 9.88 3.97
N ASP A 116 0.52 9.95 2.76
CA ASP A 116 0.38 8.90 1.76
C ASP A 116 0.89 7.55 2.26
N GLU A 117 1.97 7.54 3.03
CA GLU A 117 2.51 6.31 3.61
C GLU A 117 1.50 5.61 4.52
N TYR A 118 0.79 6.38 5.36
CA TYR A 118 -0.26 5.82 6.22
C TYR A 118 -1.42 5.30 5.36
N ARG A 119 -1.89 6.10 4.40
CA ARG A 119 -3.01 5.76 3.51
C ARG A 119 -2.73 4.48 2.73
N ILE A 120 -1.57 4.37 2.07
CA ILE A 120 -1.19 3.20 1.28
C ILE A 120 -1.20 1.92 2.13
N ILE A 121 -0.61 1.96 3.34
CA ILE A 121 -0.61 0.80 4.23
C ILE A 121 -2.04 0.47 4.71
N ALA A 122 -2.85 1.49 5.04
CA ALA A 122 -4.22 1.29 5.50
C ALA A 122 -5.11 0.68 4.41
N GLU A 123 -5.01 1.15 3.17
CA GLU A 123 -5.77 0.63 2.04
C GLU A 123 -5.33 -0.80 1.68
N TRP A 124 -4.02 -1.10 1.70
CA TRP A 124 -3.52 -2.47 1.54
C TRP A 124 -4.08 -3.42 2.62
N ILE A 125 -4.16 -2.98 3.89
CA ILE A 125 -4.77 -3.76 4.96
C ILE A 125 -6.26 -3.94 4.70
N ALA A 126 -6.98 -2.89 4.32
CA ALA A 126 -8.42 -2.93 4.02
C ALA A 126 -8.75 -3.89 2.87
N ALA A 127 -7.85 -4.00 1.88
CA ALA A 127 -7.93 -4.96 0.78
C ALA A 127 -7.61 -6.42 1.20
N GLY A 128 -7.44 -6.68 2.51
CA GLY A 128 -7.16 -8.03 3.03
C GLY A 128 -5.68 -8.32 3.24
N ALA A 129 -4.81 -7.33 3.13
CA ALA A 129 -3.36 -7.47 3.24
C ALA A 129 -2.80 -8.58 2.31
N PRO A 130 -2.98 -8.48 0.99
CA PRO A 130 -2.55 -9.52 0.06
C PRO A 130 -1.03 -9.77 0.16
N PRO A 131 -0.59 -11.04 0.02
CA PRO A 131 0.83 -11.39 0.07
C PRO A 131 1.57 -10.93 -1.18
N PRO A 132 2.91 -10.79 -1.12
CA PRO A 132 3.71 -10.64 -2.32
C PRO A 132 3.66 -11.91 -3.15
N THR A 133 3.62 -11.77 -4.48
CA THR A 133 3.61 -12.88 -5.44
C THR A 133 4.81 -12.78 -6.39
N ASP A 134 5.04 -13.83 -7.17
CA ASP A 134 6.09 -13.81 -8.20
C ASP A 134 5.63 -13.03 -9.44
N GLU A 135 4.33 -12.81 -9.58
CA GLU A 135 3.73 -11.99 -10.62
C GLU A 135 3.79 -10.49 -10.32
N ASP A 136 4.11 -10.09 -9.08
CA ASP A 136 4.28 -8.67 -8.74
C ASP A 136 5.34 -8.04 -9.65
N PRO A 137 5.06 -6.88 -10.26
CA PRO A 137 6.05 -6.17 -11.05
C PRO A 137 7.34 -5.94 -10.27
N HIS A 138 8.47 -6.14 -10.89
CA HIS A 138 9.79 -5.90 -10.29
C HIS A 138 10.65 -5.02 -11.19
N VAL A 139 11.56 -4.26 -10.59
CA VAL A 139 12.48 -3.40 -11.33
C VAL A 139 13.39 -4.28 -12.19
N SER A 140 13.29 -4.11 -13.50
CA SER A 140 14.10 -4.83 -14.50
C SER A 140 15.39 -4.08 -14.86
N SER A 141 15.32 -2.73 -14.88
CA SER A 141 16.47 -1.87 -15.14
C SER A 141 16.29 -0.47 -14.55
N LEU A 142 17.39 0.26 -14.44
CA LEU A 142 17.41 1.66 -14.04
C LEU A 142 18.11 2.50 -15.12
N THR A 143 17.51 3.64 -15.45
CA THR A 143 18.13 4.68 -16.26
C THR A 143 18.45 5.88 -15.38
N ILE A 144 19.69 6.37 -15.42
CA ILE A 144 20.13 7.53 -14.65
C ILE A 144 20.48 8.65 -15.62
N LEU A 145 19.92 9.83 -15.41
CA LEU A 145 20.13 11.01 -16.24
C LEU A 145 20.69 12.19 -15.43
N PRO A 146 21.71 12.89 -15.93
CA PRO A 146 22.48 12.58 -17.12
C PRO A 146 23.39 11.36 -16.93
N GLU A 147 23.62 10.58 -17.98
CA GLU A 147 24.52 9.42 -17.93
C GLU A 147 25.99 9.80 -17.62
N ARG A 148 26.36 10.98 -17.99
CA ARG A 148 27.70 11.57 -17.75
C ARG A 148 27.57 13.04 -17.44
N SER A 149 28.37 13.51 -16.51
CA SER A 149 28.49 14.93 -16.20
C SER A 149 29.92 15.25 -15.72
N VAL A 150 30.36 16.47 -15.93
CA VAL A 150 31.65 16.96 -15.45
C VAL A 150 31.38 18.16 -14.55
N HIS A 151 31.93 18.13 -13.35
CA HIS A 151 31.71 19.15 -12.32
C HIS A 151 33.01 19.66 -11.76
N SER A 152 32.99 20.90 -11.29
CA SER A 152 33.98 21.43 -10.39
C SER A 152 33.71 21.03 -8.95
N VAL A 153 34.71 21.09 -8.10
CA VAL A 153 34.53 20.82 -6.66
C VAL A 153 33.58 21.86 -6.07
N GLY A 154 32.50 21.41 -5.48
CA GLY A 154 31.46 22.24 -4.90
C GLY A 154 30.22 22.43 -5.77
N ASP A 155 30.23 21.97 -7.02
CA ASP A 155 29.04 21.99 -7.87
C ASP A 155 28.00 20.97 -7.40
N GLU A 156 26.71 21.30 -7.61
CA GLU A 156 25.57 20.40 -7.37
C GLU A 156 25.00 19.90 -8.69
N GLN A 157 24.72 18.61 -8.78
CA GLN A 157 24.06 17.98 -9.94
C GLN A 157 22.73 17.36 -9.52
N ARG A 158 21.65 17.79 -10.16
CA ARG A 158 20.38 17.08 -10.08
C ARG A 158 20.42 15.85 -10.98
N MET A 159 20.08 14.71 -10.42
CA MET A 159 20.00 13.44 -11.14
C MET A 159 18.54 12.97 -11.17
N ALA A 160 18.08 12.46 -12.31
CA ALA A 160 16.82 11.73 -12.44
C ALA A 160 17.13 10.23 -12.53
N VAL A 161 16.38 9.43 -11.77
CA VAL A 161 16.46 7.97 -11.83
C VAL A 161 15.08 7.47 -12.27
N HIS A 162 15.06 6.76 -13.40
CA HIS A 162 13.87 6.11 -13.93
C HIS A 162 14.00 4.61 -13.69
N ALA A 163 13.04 4.03 -13.02
CA ALA A 163 12.91 2.59 -12.88
C ALA A 163 12.02 2.05 -14.01
N HIS A 164 12.47 0.98 -14.63
CA HIS A 164 11.69 0.23 -15.62
C HIS A 164 11.25 -1.07 -14.96
N TYR A 165 9.96 -1.35 -14.98
CA TYR A 165 9.40 -2.54 -14.36
C TYR A 165 9.19 -3.67 -15.37
N SER A 166 9.03 -4.90 -14.86
CA SER A 166 8.89 -6.10 -15.68
C SER A 166 7.57 -6.17 -16.46
N ASP A 167 6.58 -5.37 -16.09
CA ASP A 167 5.29 -5.20 -16.78
C ASP A 167 5.31 -4.12 -17.87
N GLY A 168 6.42 -3.42 -18.03
CA GLY A 168 6.62 -2.42 -19.08
C GLY A 168 6.35 -0.97 -18.64
N GLU A 169 6.08 -0.72 -17.36
CA GLU A 169 6.05 0.64 -16.78
C GLU A 169 7.45 1.22 -16.53
#